data_da2c2217af7036b4948f6f35383005f3
#
_entry.id   da2c2217af7036b4948f6f35383005f3
#
_cell.length_a   1.000
_cell.length_b   1.000
_cell.length_c   1.000
_cell.angle_alpha   90.00
_cell.angle_beta   90.00
_cell.angle_gamma   90.00
#
_symmetry.space_group_name_H-M   'P 1'
#
loop_
_entity.id
_entity.type
_entity.pdbx_description
1 polymer ?
#
loop_
_entity_poly.entity_id
_entity_poly.type
_entity_poly.pdbx_seq_one_letter_code
_entity_poly.pdbx_strand_id
1 'polypeptide(L)'
;MTSIFDPSGKQTACTIIEAGPCVVTQVKTIESDGYNSLQLSFGDKKEKHSTKSEVNHFAKAQTAPKRFTKEFRNFSIEKNIGETVTLDIFAEGDKVEVVGTTKGKGFQGVVKRHGFSGVGEQSHGQHDRQRAPGSIGNSSDASRVFKGMRM
;
A
#
# COMPACT_ATOMS: atom_id res chain seq x y z
N MET A 1 -14.94 -5.24 -1.30
CA MET A 1 -15.59 -5.92 -0.15
C MET A 1 -16.91 -6.50 -0.61
N THR A 2 -17.22 -7.70 -0.20
CA THR A 2 -18.45 -8.43 -0.49
C THR A 2 -18.83 -9.29 0.72
N SER A 3 -19.86 -10.10 0.61
CA SER A 3 -20.23 -11.07 1.62
C SER A 3 -20.49 -12.43 0.98
N ILE A 4 -20.17 -13.46 1.69
CA ILE A 4 -20.41 -14.85 1.31
C ILE A 4 -21.32 -15.47 2.37
N PHE A 5 -22.23 -16.33 1.94
CA PHE A 5 -23.08 -17.09 2.84
C PHE A 5 -22.52 -18.50 3.02
N ASP A 6 -22.33 -18.88 4.27
CA ASP A 6 -21.96 -20.24 4.61
C ASP A 6 -23.12 -21.22 4.37
N PRO A 7 -22.89 -22.52 4.25
CA PRO A 7 -23.96 -23.53 4.11
C PRO A 7 -25.01 -23.46 5.22
N SER A 8 -24.66 -22.92 6.38
CA SER A 8 -25.60 -22.69 7.51
C SER A 8 -26.46 -21.42 7.35
N GLY A 9 -26.30 -20.66 6.25
CA GLY A 9 -27.01 -19.40 6.01
C GLY A 9 -26.42 -18.19 6.74
N LYS A 10 -25.28 -18.32 7.42
CA LYS A 10 -24.60 -17.22 8.10
C LYS A 10 -23.87 -16.36 7.08
N GLN A 11 -24.08 -15.06 7.13
CA GLN A 11 -23.38 -14.09 6.30
C GLN A 11 -22.00 -13.75 6.88
N THR A 12 -20.96 -13.94 6.08
CA THR A 12 -19.56 -13.59 6.43
C THR A 12 -19.05 -12.49 5.50
N ALA A 13 -18.60 -11.39 6.07
CA ALA A 13 -17.98 -10.30 5.32
C ALA A 13 -16.60 -10.72 4.81
N CYS A 14 -16.33 -10.49 3.52
CA CYS A 14 -15.06 -10.85 2.90
C CYS A 14 -14.57 -9.78 1.93
N THR A 15 -13.30 -9.86 1.57
CA THR A 15 -12.69 -9.04 0.52
C THR A 15 -12.03 -9.94 -0.50
N ILE A 16 -12.44 -9.82 -1.75
CA ILE A 16 -11.81 -10.54 -2.86
C ILE A 16 -10.58 -9.75 -3.28
N ILE A 17 -9.43 -10.41 -3.32
CA ILE A 17 -8.13 -9.85 -3.74
C ILE A 17 -7.64 -10.65 -4.94
N GLU A 18 -7.28 -9.94 -6.01
CA GLU A 18 -6.60 -10.53 -7.16
C GLU A 18 -5.09 -10.58 -6.85
N ALA A 19 -4.55 -11.79 -6.66
CA ALA A 19 -3.18 -11.99 -6.18
C ALA A 19 -2.32 -12.79 -7.16
N GLY A 20 -2.49 -12.63 -8.46
CA GLY A 20 -1.65 -13.32 -9.45
C GLY A 20 -2.32 -13.40 -10.81
N PRO A 21 -1.67 -14.00 -11.82
CA PRO A 21 -0.29 -14.55 -11.77
C PRO A 21 0.78 -13.45 -11.71
N CYS A 22 1.79 -13.65 -10.87
CA CYS A 22 2.97 -12.79 -10.78
C CYS A 22 4.13 -13.44 -11.55
N VAL A 23 4.89 -12.65 -12.31
CA VAL A 23 6.04 -13.14 -13.08
C VAL A 23 7.34 -12.73 -12.37
N VAL A 24 8.29 -13.66 -12.29
CA VAL A 24 9.64 -13.39 -11.78
C VAL A 24 10.43 -12.66 -12.88
N THR A 25 10.76 -11.41 -12.62
CA THR A 25 11.45 -10.55 -13.59
C THR A 25 12.94 -10.43 -13.32
N GLN A 26 13.38 -10.65 -12.10
CA GLN A 26 14.80 -10.68 -11.75
C GLN A 26 15.01 -11.51 -10.49
N VAL A 27 16.11 -12.25 -10.47
CA VAL A 27 16.65 -12.93 -9.30
C VAL A 27 17.95 -12.23 -8.94
N LYS A 28 18.06 -11.76 -7.70
CA LYS A 28 19.25 -11.12 -7.15
C LYS A 28 19.95 -12.05 -6.18
N THR A 29 21.27 -12.13 -6.29
CA THR A 29 22.11 -12.97 -5.44
C THR A 29 23.15 -12.12 -4.70
N ILE A 30 23.72 -12.69 -3.64
CA ILE A 30 24.76 -12.01 -2.85
C ILE A 30 25.97 -11.67 -3.73
N GLU A 31 26.31 -12.54 -4.69
CA GLU A 31 27.47 -12.35 -5.58
C GLU A 31 27.31 -11.19 -6.55
N SER A 32 26.09 -11.01 -7.11
CA SER A 32 25.81 -9.98 -8.12
C SER A 32 25.35 -8.66 -7.54
N ASP A 33 24.49 -8.69 -6.52
CA ASP A 33 23.77 -7.52 -5.99
C ASP A 33 24.04 -7.25 -4.50
N GLY A 34 24.79 -8.13 -3.83
CA GLY A 34 25.10 -8.02 -2.40
C GLY A 34 24.00 -8.49 -1.46
N TYR A 35 22.87 -8.95 -1.98
CA TYR A 35 21.76 -9.51 -1.21
C TYR A 35 20.88 -10.43 -2.05
N ASN A 36 20.22 -11.36 -1.38
CA ASN A 36 19.27 -12.26 -2.03
C ASN A 36 17.88 -11.63 -2.08
N SER A 37 17.29 -11.55 -3.27
CA SER A 37 15.89 -11.17 -3.43
C SER A 37 15.31 -11.69 -4.73
N LEU A 38 13.99 -11.81 -4.74
CA LEU A 38 13.19 -12.18 -5.91
C LEU A 38 12.33 -10.99 -6.30
N GLN A 39 12.45 -10.54 -7.54
CA GLN A 39 11.63 -9.46 -8.07
C GLN A 39 10.41 -10.05 -8.76
N LEU A 40 9.23 -9.73 -8.25
CA LEU A 40 7.94 -10.14 -8.82
C LEU A 40 7.25 -8.96 -9.48
N SER A 41 6.64 -9.23 -10.63
CA SER A 41 5.90 -8.22 -11.39
C SER A 41 4.48 -8.69 -11.69
N PHE A 42 3.51 -7.75 -11.55
CA PHE A 42 2.08 -8.01 -11.67
C PHE A 42 1.36 -6.94 -12.48
N GLY A 43 0.29 -7.35 -13.16
CA GLY A 43 -0.60 -6.48 -13.93
C GLY A 43 0.02 -5.99 -15.24
N ASP A 44 -0.65 -6.21 -16.35
CA ASP A 44 -0.14 -5.83 -17.67
C ASP A 44 -0.15 -4.32 -17.89
N LYS A 45 0.89 -3.82 -18.55
CA LYS A 45 1.07 -2.43 -18.95
C LYS A 45 1.24 -2.38 -20.48
N LYS A 46 0.53 -1.45 -21.12
CA LYS A 46 0.67 -1.27 -22.58
C LYS A 46 2.08 -0.75 -22.90
N GLU A 47 2.70 -1.27 -23.94
CA GLU A 47 4.07 -0.86 -24.38
C GLU A 47 4.19 0.64 -24.62
N LYS A 48 3.16 1.26 -25.20
CA LYS A 48 3.14 2.72 -25.45
C LYS A 48 3.28 3.59 -24.18
N HIS A 49 3.03 3.01 -23.01
CA HIS A 49 3.18 3.67 -21.70
C HIS A 49 4.47 3.27 -20.98
N SER A 50 5.31 2.44 -21.63
CA SER A 50 6.54 1.93 -21.05
C SER A 50 7.75 2.60 -21.70
N THR A 51 8.79 2.84 -20.91
CA THR A 51 10.06 3.33 -21.41
C THR A 51 10.85 2.21 -22.11
N LYS A 52 11.78 2.55 -23.00
CA LYS A 52 12.65 1.56 -23.64
C LYS A 52 13.40 0.69 -22.62
N SER A 53 13.84 1.28 -21.52
CA SER A 53 14.52 0.57 -20.44
C SER A 53 13.63 -0.45 -19.75
N GLU A 54 12.35 -0.10 -19.47
CA GLU A 54 11.37 -1.03 -18.92
C GLU A 54 11.13 -2.19 -19.90
N VAL A 55 10.87 -1.90 -21.17
CA VAL A 55 10.64 -2.94 -22.18
C VAL A 55 11.81 -3.91 -22.23
N ASN A 56 13.06 -3.41 -22.27
CA ASN A 56 14.24 -4.25 -22.28
C ASN A 56 14.42 -5.08 -21.00
N HIS A 57 14.01 -4.52 -19.84
CA HIS A 57 14.04 -5.25 -18.58
C HIS A 57 13.08 -6.45 -18.60
N PHE A 58 11.84 -6.24 -19.04
CA PHE A 58 10.83 -7.30 -19.13
C PHE A 58 11.11 -8.30 -20.24
N ALA A 59 11.76 -7.88 -21.32
CA ALA A 59 12.18 -8.77 -22.40
C ALA A 59 13.15 -9.86 -21.92
N LYS A 60 14.01 -9.57 -20.94
CA LYS A 60 14.91 -10.56 -20.32
C LYS A 60 14.12 -11.68 -19.61
N ALA A 61 12.97 -11.36 -19.06
CA ALA A 61 12.06 -12.31 -18.42
C ALA A 61 11.02 -12.91 -19.40
N GLN A 62 11.16 -12.64 -20.70
CA GLN A 62 10.25 -13.08 -21.76
C GLN A 62 8.77 -12.75 -21.49
N THR A 63 8.52 -11.59 -20.89
CA THR A 63 7.18 -11.15 -20.54
C THR A 63 6.90 -9.73 -21.04
N ALA A 64 5.61 -9.40 -21.22
CA ALA A 64 5.17 -8.04 -21.51
C ALA A 64 5.45 -7.11 -20.30
N PRO A 65 5.58 -5.80 -20.55
CA PRO A 65 5.74 -4.83 -19.48
C PRO A 65 4.64 -4.95 -18.43
N LYS A 66 5.01 -4.91 -17.14
CA LYS A 66 4.09 -5.00 -16.01
C LYS A 66 3.93 -3.65 -15.31
N ARG A 67 2.79 -3.48 -14.64
CA ARG A 67 2.45 -2.23 -13.95
C ARG A 67 3.12 -2.11 -12.59
N PHE A 68 3.18 -3.19 -11.85
CA PHE A 68 3.71 -3.23 -10.50
C PHE A 68 4.90 -4.17 -10.44
N THR A 69 5.99 -3.70 -9.87
CA THR A 69 7.21 -4.49 -9.68
C THR A 69 7.69 -4.27 -8.25
N LYS A 70 7.91 -5.36 -7.53
CA LYS A 70 8.34 -5.36 -6.12
C LYS A 70 9.40 -6.43 -5.89
N GLU A 71 10.36 -6.12 -5.02
CA GLU A 71 11.36 -7.06 -4.55
C GLU A 71 10.96 -7.65 -3.20
N PHE A 72 11.14 -8.95 -3.08
CA PHE A 72 10.91 -9.70 -1.85
C PHE A 72 12.23 -10.32 -1.41
N ARG A 73 12.74 -9.88 -0.28
CA ARG A 73 13.91 -10.47 0.37
C ARG A 73 13.49 -11.69 1.17
N ASN A 74 14.40 -12.65 1.31
CA ASN A 74 14.15 -13.88 2.06
C ASN A 74 12.92 -14.66 1.58
N PHE A 75 12.69 -14.64 0.27
CA PHE A 75 11.61 -15.43 -0.32
C PHE A 75 11.99 -16.91 -0.26
N SER A 76 11.17 -17.72 0.40
CA SER A 76 11.46 -19.14 0.67
C SER A 76 11.32 -20.05 -0.53
N ILE A 77 10.76 -19.56 -1.63
CA ILE A 77 10.51 -20.34 -2.86
C ILE A 77 11.58 -19.97 -3.88
N GLU A 78 12.41 -20.93 -4.25
CA GLU A 78 13.37 -20.77 -5.35
C GLU A 78 12.63 -20.78 -6.69
N LYS A 79 12.80 -19.73 -7.47
CA LYS A 79 12.19 -19.52 -8.78
C LYS A 79 13.19 -18.92 -9.74
N ASN A 80 13.09 -19.32 -11.01
CA ASN A 80 13.91 -18.78 -12.09
C ASN A 80 13.23 -17.58 -12.77
N ILE A 81 14.03 -16.80 -13.51
CA ILE A 81 13.52 -15.65 -14.29
C ILE A 81 12.52 -16.18 -15.33
N GLY A 82 11.38 -15.51 -15.45
CA GLY A 82 10.30 -15.87 -16.39
C GLY A 82 9.28 -16.84 -15.81
N GLU A 83 9.55 -17.48 -14.66
CA GLU A 83 8.55 -18.33 -14.01
C GLU A 83 7.42 -17.52 -13.40
N THR A 84 6.26 -18.15 -13.28
CA THR A 84 5.08 -17.55 -12.65
C THR A 84 4.87 -18.05 -11.24
N VAL A 85 4.41 -17.14 -10.39
CA VAL A 85 3.92 -17.43 -9.04
C VAL A 85 2.41 -17.26 -9.07
N THR A 86 1.69 -18.33 -8.76
CA THR A 86 0.23 -18.40 -8.73
C THR A 86 -0.30 -18.41 -7.31
N LEU A 87 -1.61 -18.54 -7.16
CA LEU A 87 -2.28 -18.61 -5.86
C LEU A 87 -2.01 -19.91 -5.09
N ASP A 88 -1.41 -20.91 -5.72
CA ASP A 88 -1.14 -22.24 -5.12
C ASP A 88 -0.23 -22.19 -3.89
N ILE A 89 0.43 -21.06 -3.66
CA ILE A 89 1.24 -20.84 -2.46
C ILE A 89 0.40 -20.62 -1.18
N PHE A 90 -0.90 -20.36 -1.33
CA PHE A 90 -1.81 -20.13 -0.21
C PHE A 90 -2.76 -21.31 -0.04
N ALA A 91 -2.98 -21.73 1.19
CA ALA A 91 -3.96 -22.73 1.55
C ALA A 91 -5.16 -22.10 2.26
N GLU A 92 -6.30 -22.79 2.21
CA GLU A 92 -7.49 -22.38 2.98
C GLU A 92 -7.19 -22.36 4.49
N GLY A 93 -7.58 -21.27 5.15
CA GLY A 93 -7.31 -21.09 6.58
C GLY A 93 -5.99 -20.39 6.92
N ASP A 94 -5.16 -20.08 5.92
CA ASP A 94 -3.92 -19.32 6.14
C ASP A 94 -4.22 -17.91 6.66
N LYS A 95 -3.44 -17.48 7.63
CA LYS A 95 -3.47 -16.09 8.11
C LYS A 95 -2.51 -15.25 7.29
N VAL A 96 -3.04 -14.26 6.61
CA VAL A 96 -2.28 -13.36 5.75
C VAL A 96 -2.25 -11.94 6.32
N GLU A 97 -1.12 -11.26 6.14
CA GLU A 97 -0.97 -9.84 6.41
C GLU A 97 -1.02 -9.06 5.09
N VAL A 98 -1.90 -8.05 5.04
CA VAL A 98 -2.06 -7.21 3.84
C VAL A 98 -1.56 -5.81 4.13
N VAL A 99 -0.50 -5.40 3.43
CA VAL A 99 0.07 -4.05 3.52
C VAL A 99 -0.28 -3.27 2.26
N GLY A 100 -0.84 -2.09 2.43
CA GLY A 100 -1.24 -1.24 1.31
C GLY A 100 -1.06 0.24 1.59
N THR A 101 -1.06 1.03 0.52
CA THR A 101 -1.05 2.49 0.61
C THR A 101 -2.46 3.02 0.42
N THR A 102 -2.97 3.76 1.39
CA THR A 102 -4.31 4.36 1.32
C THR A 102 -4.38 5.43 0.23
N LYS A 103 -5.56 5.58 -0.37
CA LYS A 103 -5.81 6.66 -1.33
C LYS A 103 -5.64 8.02 -0.66
N GLY A 104 -4.97 8.93 -1.35
CA GLY A 104 -4.85 10.33 -0.90
C GLY A 104 -6.22 10.99 -0.78
N LYS A 105 -6.39 11.82 0.24
CA LYS A 105 -7.62 12.59 0.51
C LYS A 105 -7.46 14.08 0.22
N GLY A 106 -6.32 14.50 -0.29
CA GLY A 106 -5.96 15.91 -0.44
C GLY A 106 -5.70 16.58 0.91
N PHE A 107 -5.79 17.89 0.95
CA PHE A 107 -5.71 18.65 2.20
C PHE A 107 -7.00 18.46 2.99
N GLN A 108 -6.89 17.97 4.21
CA GLN A 108 -8.00 17.76 5.11
C GLN A 108 -7.81 18.54 6.41
N GLY A 109 -8.90 19.08 6.94
CA GLY A 109 -8.90 19.71 8.25
C GLY A 109 -8.62 18.72 9.38
N VAL A 110 -8.16 19.22 10.50
CA VAL A 110 -7.67 18.44 11.66
C VAL A 110 -8.71 17.50 12.26
N VAL A 111 -9.98 17.85 12.18
CA VAL A 111 -11.07 16.97 12.66
C VAL A 111 -11.12 15.68 11.84
N LYS A 112 -11.05 15.76 10.50
CA LYS A 112 -11.10 14.59 9.63
C LYS A 112 -9.75 13.86 9.60
N ARG A 113 -8.65 14.61 9.57
CA ARG A 113 -7.30 14.05 9.41
C ARG A 113 -6.78 13.40 10.68
N HIS A 114 -7.05 13.99 11.84
CA HIS A 114 -6.48 13.59 13.11
C HIS A 114 -7.51 13.24 14.20
N GLY A 115 -8.81 13.37 13.91
CA GLY A 115 -9.87 13.05 14.87
C GLY A 115 -10.00 14.09 16.00
N PHE A 116 -9.63 15.34 15.76
CA PHE A 116 -9.79 16.41 16.75
C PHE A 116 -11.26 16.71 16.98
N SER A 117 -11.63 17.02 18.22
CA SER A 117 -13.02 17.32 18.58
C SER A 117 -13.51 18.69 18.10
N GLY A 118 -12.60 19.66 17.99
CA GLY A 118 -12.99 21.05 17.81
C GLY A 118 -13.70 21.61 19.05
N VAL A 119 -14.50 22.66 18.87
CA VAL A 119 -15.43 23.17 19.91
C VAL A 119 -16.84 22.69 19.56
N GLY A 120 -17.60 22.21 20.54
CA GLY A 120 -18.84 21.48 20.30
C GLY A 120 -19.99 22.32 19.71
N GLU A 121 -20.10 23.59 20.06
CA GLU A 121 -21.27 24.43 19.72
C GLU A 121 -20.91 25.84 19.25
N GLN A 122 -21.85 26.47 18.55
CA GLN A 122 -21.76 27.85 18.02
C GLN A 122 -22.34 28.85 19.02
N SER A 123 -21.94 28.86 20.28
CA SER A 123 -22.44 29.80 21.27
C SER A 123 -21.33 30.57 21.98
N HIS A 124 -21.66 31.71 22.54
CA HIS A 124 -20.75 32.53 23.38
C HIS A 124 -19.40 32.84 22.70
N GLY A 125 -19.42 33.27 21.42
CA GLY A 125 -18.22 33.69 20.68
C GLY A 125 -17.39 32.56 20.06
N GLN A 126 -17.91 31.32 20.02
CA GLN A 126 -17.21 30.17 19.46
C GLN A 126 -17.48 29.93 17.95
N HIS A 127 -18.08 30.89 17.25
CA HIS A 127 -18.52 30.71 15.86
C HIS A 127 -17.38 30.40 14.87
N ASP A 128 -16.20 30.97 15.08
CA ASP A 128 -15.06 30.86 14.14
C ASP A 128 -14.12 29.66 14.45
N ARG A 129 -14.38 28.92 15.53
CA ARG A 129 -13.44 27.91 16.05
C ARG A 129 -13.93 26.47 15.98
N GLN A 130 -15.08 26.23 15.35
CA GLN A 130 -15.74 24.92 15.39
C GLN A 130 -14.88 23.74 14.97
N ARG A 131 -14.06 23.92 13.96
CA ARG A 131 -13.21 22.85 13.41
C ARG A 131 -11.73 23.20 13.47
N ALA A 132 -11.36 24.04 14.42
CA ALA A 132 -9.99 24.50 14.60
C ALA A 132 -9.13 23.46 15.35
N PRO A 133 -7.82 23.47 15.18
CA PRO A 133 -6.91 22.56 15.89
C PRO A 133 -6.80 22.86 17.40
N GLY A 134 -7.17 24.08 17.83
CA GLY A 134 -6.93 24.55 19.20
C GLY A 134 -5.50 25.07 19.37
N SER A 135 -4.98 25.00 20.59
CA SER A 135 -3.62 25.45 20.90
C SER A 135 -2.57 24.59 20.19
N ILE A 136 -1.59 25.22 19.58
CA ILE A 136 -0.47 24.58 18.87
C ILE A 136 0.88 24.80 19.59
N GLY A 137 0.88 25.39 20.77
CA GLY A 137 2.08 25.59 21.59
C GLY A 137 2.00 26.77 22.51
N ASN A 138 3.10 27.08 23.17
CA ASN A 138 3.30 28.21 24.08
C ASN A 138 3.93 29.41 23.40
N SER A 139 3.63 30.62 23.89
CA SER A 139 4.19 31.85 23.35
C SER A 139 5.55 32.23 23.92
N SER A 140 5.89 31.82 25.15
CA SER A 140 7.11 32.25 25.84
C SER A 140 8.27 31.25 25.71
N ASP A 141 8.13 30.03 26.20
CA ASP A 141 9.19 29.04 26.12
C ASP A 141 8.89 28.04 24.99
N ALA A 142 9.88 27.85 24.14
CA ALA A 142 9.89 27.32 22.80
C ALA A 142 9.38 28.29 21.71
N SER A 143 8.44 29.20 21.91
CA SER A 143 7.92 30.23 20.95
C SER A 143 7.78 29.75 19.49
N ARG A 144 7.54 28.47 19.28
CA ARG A 144 7.45 27.86 17.96
C ARG A 144 6.54 26.62 17.98
N VAL A 145 6.08 26.24 16.82
CA VAL A 145 5.40 24.96 16.62
C VAL A 145 6.44 23.88 16.36
N PHE A 146 6.40 22.79 17.10
CA PHE A 146 7.34 21.68 16.93
C PHE A 146 7.10 20.92 15.61
N LYS A 147 8.19 20.35 15.06
CA LYS A 147 8.09 19.46 13.91
C LYS A 147 7.21 18.25 14.23
N GLY A 148 6.36 17.86 13.30
CA GLY A 148 5.46 16.72 13.47
C GLY A 148 4.21 17.02 14.29
N MET A 149 3.98 18.28 14.71
CA MET A 149 2.76 18.67 15.37
C MET A 149 1.53 18.41 14.48
N ARG A 150 0.51 17.81 15.05
CA ARG A 150 -0.74 17.53 14.33
C ARG A 150 -1.55 18.82 14.18
N MET A 151 -1.61 19.34 12.96
CA MET A 151 -2.35 20.56 12.62
C MET A 151 -3.14 20.32 11.36
#